data_7a91e09b601cabcda0087f8057d1c9ac
#
_entry.id   7a91e09b601cabcda0087f8057d1c9ac
#
_cell.length_a   1.000
_cell.length_b   1.000
_cell.length_c   1.000
_cell.angle_alpha   90.00
_cell.angle_beta   90.00
_cell.angle_gamma   90.00
#
_symmetry.space_group_name_H-M   'P 1'
#
loop_
_entity.id
_entity.type
_entity.pdbx_description
1 polymer ?
#
loop_
_entity_poly.entity_id
_entity_poly.type
_entity_poly.pdbx_seq_one_letter_code
_entity_poly.pdbx_strand_id
1 'polypeptide(L)'
;MAEVRPVLAAASLARPKGERAAARREHWQKVAIAACEQCGRNRIPQVHALVPVEQYVLKENSSQKILLSPRAELRFSEACRTLGESLTLAAGPEAGFSAAEEAALLDCGFVPASLGPRVLRTETAALAALAALNALRGDF
;
A
#
# COMPACT_ATOMS: atom_id res chain seq x y z
N MET A 1 -10.36 -1.22 4.36
CA MET A 1 -9.50 -0.27 3.61
C MET A 1 -10.26 1.03 3.40
N ALA A 2 -9.70 2.18 3.80
CA ALA A 2 -10.37 3.49 3.73
C ALA A 2 -9.96 4.28 2.48
N GLU A 3 -8.73 4.17 2.05
CA GLU A 3 -8.18 4.90 0.91
C GLU A 3 -7.05 4.14 0.22
N VAL A 4 -6.80 4.50 -1.03
CA VAL A 4 -5.70 4.01 -1.87
C VAL A 4 -4.89 5.21 -2.33
N ARG A 5 -3.59 5.20 -2.08
CA ARG A 5 -2.66 6.25 -2.47
C ARG A 5 -1.64 5.71 -3.48
N PRO A 6 -1.90 5.85 -4.78
CA PRO A 6 -0.96 5.43 -5.79
C PRO A 6 0.32 6.27 -5.71
N VAL A 7 1.47 5.60 -5.66
CA VAL A 7 2.77 6.28 -5.64
C VAL A 7 3.58 5.93 -6.89
N LEU A 8 4.35 6.89 -7.37
CA LEU A 8 5.26 6.73 -8.48
C LEU A 8 6.67 6.49 -7.92
N ALA A 9 7.13 5.26 -8.00
CA ALA A 9 8.49 4.89 -7.63
C ALA A 9 9.48 5.05 -8.81
N ALA A 10 10.77 5.15 -8.49
CA ALA A 10 11.83 5.26 -9.49
C ALA A 10 11.82 4.11 -10.50
N ALA A 11 11.55 2.89 -10.03
CA ALA A 11 11.47 1.68 -10.84
C ALA A 11 10.09 1.42 -11.47
N SER A 12 9.11 2.34 -11.35
CA SER A 12 7.80 2.18 -11.97
C SER A 12 7.89 2.16 -13.49
N LEU A 13 7.39 1.10 -14.12
CA LEU A 13 7.38 0.94 -15.59
C LEU A 13 6.49 1.98 -16.27
N ALA A 14 5.32 2.26 -15.69
CA ALA A 14 4.38 3.25 -16.22
C ALA A 14 4.45 4.55 -15.42
N ARG A 15 4.70 5.66 -16.13
CA ARG A 15 4.79 7.01 -15.55
C ARG A 15 3.77 7.96 -16.18
N PRO A 16 2.48 7.76 -15.94
CA PRO A 16 1.45 8.63 -16.50
C PRO A 16 1.56 10.04 -15.93
N LYS A 17 1.40 11.07 -16.78
CA LYS A 17 1.41 12.47 -16.40
C LYS A 17 0.15 13.17 -16.92
N GLY A 18 -0.22 14.32 -16.32
CA GLY A 18 -1.32 15.17 -16.76
C GLY A 18 -2.64 14.40 -16.88
N GLU A 19 -3.31 14.55 -17.99
CA GLU A 19 -4.62 13.93 -18.27
C GLU A 19 -4.60 12.39 -18.18
N ARG A 20 -3.50 11.75 -18.58
CA ARG A 20 -3.37 10.29 -18.47
C ARG A 20 -3.32 9.82 -17.02
N ALA A 21 -2.71 10.58 -16.14
CA ALA A 21 -2.70 10.27 -14.70
C ALA A 21 -4.10 10.45 -14.09
N ALA A 22 -4.81 11.51 -14.48
CA ALA A 22 -6.17 11.79 -14.06
C ALA A 22 -7.15 10.69 -14.53
N ALA A 23 -7.08 10.31 -15.80
CA ALA A 23 -7.91 9.24 -16.37
C ALA A 23 -7.65 7.89 -15.70
N ARG A 24 -6.38 7.58 -15.37
CA ARG A 24 -6.03 6.34 -14.66
C ARG A 24 -6.58 6.33 -13.24
N ARG A 25 -6.48 7.46 -12.51
CA ARG A 25 -7.09 7.59 -11.17
C ARG A 25 -8.61 7.38 -11.23
N GLU A 26 -9.28 8.00 -12.20
CA GLU A 26 -10.72 7.83 -12.39
C GLU A 26 -11.10 6.38 -12.68
N HIS A 27 -10.33 5.70 -13.53
CA HIS A 27 -10.53 4.28 -13.79
C HIS A 27 -10.40 3.45 -12.51
N TRP A 28 -9.35 3.64 -11.70
CA TRP A 28 -9.18 2.93 -10.44
C TRP A 28 -10.30 3.22 -9.43
N GLN A 29 -10.81 4.47 -9.39
CA GLN A 29 -11.95 4.82 -8.55
C GLN A 29 -13.22 4.06 -8.99
N LYS A 30 -13.47 3.94 -10.29
CA LYS A 30 -14.59 3.14 -10.82
C LYS A 30 -14.45 1.67 -10.47
N VAL A 31 -13.25 1.10 -10.52
CA VAL A 31 -12.98 -0.27 -10.08
C VAL A 31 -13.29 -0.44 -8.59
N ALA A 32 -12.88 0.51 -7.76
CA ALA A 32 -13.18 0.46 -6.32
C ALA A 32 -14.69 0.53 -6.03
N ILE A 33 -15.43 1.35 -6.77
CA ILE A 33 -16.90 1.44 -6.68
C ILE A 33 -17.54 0.09 -7.03
N ALA A 34 -17.22 -0.45 -8.21
CA ALA A 34 -17.78 -1.73 -8.67
C ALA A 34 -17.45 -2.89 -7.72
N ALA A 35 -16.24 -2.92 -7.14
CA ALA A 35 -15.87 -3.91 -6.13
C ALA A 35 -16.72 -3.78 -4.85
N CYS A 36 -17.00 -2.56 -4.40
CA CYS A 36 -17.84 -2.32 -3.23
C CYS A 36 -19.30 -2.73 -3.49
N GLU A 37 -19.84 -2.43 -4.67
CA GLU A 37 -21.18 -2.86 -5.07
C GLU A 37 -21.29 -4.39 -5.10
N GLN A 38 -20.28 -5.06 -5.65
CA GLN A 38 -20.26 -6.53 -5.72
C GLN A 38 -20.23 -7.19 -4.34
N CYS A 39 -19.47 -6.66 -3.37
CA CYS A 39 -19.33 -7.26 -2.04
C CYS A 39 -20.27 -6.65 -0.98
N GLY A 40 -21.17 -5.75 -1.34
CA GLY A 40 -22.13 -5.11 -0.44
C GLY A 40 -21.49 -4.10 0.54
N ARG A 41 -20.28 -3.60 0.26
CA ARG A 41 -19.61 -2.63 1.10
C ARG A 41 -20.16 -1.23 0.86
N ASN A 42 -20.64 -0.56 1.91
CA ASN A 42 -21.22 0.78 1.83
C ASN A 42 -20.22 1.93 1.99
N ARG A 43 -18.92 1.63 2.22
CA ARG A 43 -17.84 2.61 2.28
C ARG A 43 -16.87 2.38 1.13
N ILE A 44 -16.91 3.26 0.14
CA ILE A 44 -16.04 3.22 -1.03
C ILE A 44 -14.67 3.80 -0.66
N PRO A 45 -13.55 3.07 -0.88
CA PRO A 45 -12.22 3.63 -0.69
C PRO A 45 -11.97 4.79 -1.65
N GLN A 46 -11.41 5.87 -1.11
CA GLN A 46 -11.00 7.01 -1.94
C GLN A 46 -9.68 6.68 -2.64
N VAL A 47 -9.63 6.84 -3.96
CA VAL A 47 -8.39 6.76 -4.73
C VAL A 47 -7.82 8.17 -4.93
N HIS A 48 -6.64 8.41 -4.36
CA HIS A 48 -5.95 9.70 -4.45
C HIS A 48 -5.21 9.88 -5.80
N ALA A 49 -4.77 11.11 -6.05
CA ALA A 49 -3.91 11.39 -7.19
C ALA A 49 -2.56 10.66 -7.05
N LEU A 50 -1.99 10.27 -8.20
CA LEU A 50 -0.66 9.70 -8.27
C LEU A 50 0.39 10.75 -7.91
N VAL A 51 1.26 10.44 -6.95
CA VAL A 51 2.34 11.33 -6.51
C VAL A 51 3.67 10.56 -6.42
N PRO A 52 4.82 11.20 -6.57
CA PRO A 52 6.11 10.59 -6.27
C PRO A 52 6.20 10.14 -4.81
N VAL A 53 7.00 9.09 -4.55
CA VAL A 53 7.21 8.57 -3.18
C VAL A 53 7.70 9.68 -2.24
N GLU A 54 8.61 10.53 -2.68
CA GLU A 54 9.18 11.63 -1.90
C GLU A 54 8.10 12.65 -1.48
N GLN A 55 7.12 12.91 -2.31
CA GLN A 55 6.00 13.79 -1.95
C GLN A 55 5.00 13.12 -1.04
N TYR A 56 4.83 11.82 -1.18
CA TYR A 56 3.94 11.04 -0.33
C TYR A 56 4.42 11.03 1.12
N VAL A 57 5.69 10.74 1.38
CA VAL A 57 6.26 10.66 2.73
C VAL A 57 6.15 11.96 3.51
N LEU A 58 6.18 13.11 2.84
CA LEU A 58 6.03 14.43 3.49
C LEU A 58 4.64 14.67 4.08
N LYS A 59 3.62 13.94 3.65
CA LYS A 59 2.21 14.12 4.05
C LYS A 59 1.66 12.95 4.85
N GLU A 60 2.44 11.87 4.98
CA GLU A 60 2.00 10.66 5.67
C GLU A 60 2.09 10.83 7.18
N ASN A 61 0.97 10.67 7.87
CA ASN A 61 0.86 10.87 9.32
C ASN A 61 0.09 9.76 10.05
N SER A 62 -0.15 8.61 9.42
CA SER A 62 -0.81 7.48 10.09
C SER A 62 -0.02 6.99 11.30
N SER A 63 -0.73 6.46 12.30
CA SER A 63 -0.13 6.03 13.57
C SER A 63 0.75 4.80 13.41
N GLN A 64 0.44 3.94 12.44
CA GLN A 64 1.22 2.74 12.14
C GLN A 64 1.46 2.62 10.64
N LYS A 65 2.69 2.27 10.27
CA LYS A 65 3.13 2.22 8.88
C LYS A 65 3.96 0.96 8.66
N ILE A 66 3.56 0.13 7.72
CA ILE A 66 4.26 -1.11 7.36
C ILE A 66 4.66 -1.05 5.89
N LEU A 67 5.95 -1.27 5.64
CA LEU A 67 6.52 -1.47 4.31
C LEU A 67 6.62 -2.97 4.04
N LEU A 68 5.90 -3.46 3.03
CA LEU A 68 6.03 -4.85 2.61
C LEU A 68 7.38 -5.06 1.93
N SER A 69 8.26 -5.80 2.59
CA SER A 69 9.60 -6.11 2.09
C SER A 69 9.89 -7.60 2.27
N PRO A 70 10.21 -8.33 1.18
CA PRO A 70 10.52 -9.75 1.26
C PRO A 70 11.85 -10.04 1.98
N ARG A 71 12.68 -9.00 2.19
CA ARG A 71 13.97 -9.10 2.87
C ARG A 71 13.90 -8.75 4.35
N ALA A 72 12.74 -8.31 4.85
CA ALA A 72 12.58 -7.95 6.26
C ALA A 72 12.67 -9.17 7.16
N GLU A 73 13.37 -9.04 8.28
CA GLU A 73 13.46 -10.07 9.32
C GLU A 73 12.14 -10.16 10.11
N LEU A 74 11.53 -9.01 10.40
CA LEU A 74 10.24 -8.92 11.09
C LEU A 74 9.13 -9.52 10.23
N ARG A 75 8.33 -10.39 10.80
CA ARG A 75 7.15 -10.95 10.13
C ARG A 75 5.98 -9.99 10.19
N PHE A 76 5.19 -9.95 9.14
CA PHE A 76 3.98 -9.12 9.05
C PHE A 76 3.01 -9.39 10.22
N SER A 77 2.81 -10.67 10.60
CA SER A 77 1.98 -11.05 11.74
C SER A 77 2.49 -10.49 13.08
N GLU A 78 3.80 -10.34 13.23
CA GLU A 78 4.41 -9.74 14.42
C GLU A 78 4.28 -8.22 14.41
N ALA A 79 4.51 -7.59 13.26
CA ALA A 79 4.29 -6.14 13.06
C ALA A 79 2.83 -5.73 13.35
N CYS A 80 1.89 -6.64 13.13
CA CYS A 80 0.46 -6.41 13.36
C CYS A 80 -0.04 -6.79 14.76
N ARG A 81 0.80 -7.21 15.69
CA ARG A 81 0.36 -7.60 17.06
C ARG A 81 -0.25 -6.45 17.84
N THR A 82 0.28 -5.25 17.65
CA THR A 82 -0.21 -4.01 18.29
C THR A 82 -0.79 -3.10 17.22
N LEU A 83 -1.98 -3.43 16.71
CA LEU A 83 -2.62 -2.63 15.68
C LEU A 83 -3.25 -1.38 16.31
N GLY A 84 -2.80 -0.21 15.87
CA GLY A 84 -3.43 1.07 16.16
C GLY A 84 -4.75 1.26 15.39
N GLU A 85 -5.40 2.39 15.59
CA GLU A 85 -6.65 2.75 14.91
C GLU A 85 -6.48 2.91 13.40
N SER A 86 -5.32 3.38 12.97
CA SER A 86 -4.98 3.57 11.55
C SER A 86 -3.68 2.86 11.19
N LEU A 87 -3.68 2.17 10.06
CA LEU A 87 -2.52 1.48 9.50
C LEU A 87 -2.38 1.82 8.03
N THR A 88 -1.18 2.19 7.64
CA THR A 88 -0.78 2.32 6.22
C THR A 88 0.10 1.15 5.81
N LEU A 89 -0.26 0.49 4.71
CA LEU A 89 0.57 -0.53 4.06
C LEU A 89 1.19 0.07 2.79
N ALA A 90 2.50 -0.03 2.67
CA ALA A 90 3.22 0.32 1.44
C ALA A 90 3.72 -0.94 0.75
N ALA A 91 3.44 -1.05 -0.55
CA ALA A 91 3.94 -2.10 -1.43
C ALA A 91 4.68 -1.46 -2.61
N GLY A 92 5.90 -1.90 -2.88
CA GLY A 92 6.70 -1.39 -3.98
C GLY A 92 6.36 -2.03 -5.33
N PRO A 93 6.92 -1.51 -6.45
CA PRO A 93 6.83 -2.15 -7.76
C PRO A 93 7.62 -3.47 -7.77
N GLU A 94 7.57 -4.21 -8.88
CA GLU A 94 8.24 -5.52 -9.04
C GLU A 94 9.74 -5.45 -8.78
N ALA A 95 10.38 -4.36 -9.14
CA ALA A 95 11.81 -4.12 -8.88
C ALA A 95 12.10 -3.58 -7.47
N GLY A 96 11.06 -3.35 -6.65
CA GLY A 96 11.16 -2.72 -5.34
C GLY A 96 11.31 -1.20 -5.41
N PHE A 97 11.40 -0.58 -4.25
CA PHE A 97 11.78 0.82 -4.13
C PHE A 97 13.30 0.98 -4.32
N SER A 98 13.74 2.12 -4.81
CA SER A 98 15.17 2.47 -4.81
C SER A 98 15.67 2.65 -3.36
N ALA A 99 16.99 2.58 -3.16
CA ALA A 99 17.58 2.77 -1.83
C ALA A 99 17.20 4.12 -1.19
N ALA A 100 17.11 5.19 -2.00
CA ALA A 100 16.71 6.51 -1.52
C ALA A 100 15.22 6.55 -1.12
N GLU A 101 14.33 5.92 -1.90
CA GLU A 101 12.91 5.84 -1.60
C GLU A 101 12.65 4.98 -0.35
N GLU A 102 13.36 3.84 -0.23
CA GLU A 102 13.27 2.99 0.94
C GLU A 102 13.74 3.73 2.19
N ALA A 103 14.88 4.44 2.13
CA ALA A 103 15.34 5.28 3.22
C ALA A 103 14.32 6.35 3.62
N ALA A 104 13.72 7.05 2.66
CA ALA A 104 12.70 8.06 2.92
C ALA A 104 11.45 7.46 3.59
N LEU A 105 11.03 6.26 3.20
CA LEU A 105 9.93 5.55 3.85
C LEU A 105 10.28 5.15 5.29
N LEU A 106 11.48 4.64 5.54
CA LEU A 106 11.96 4.28 6.87
C LEU A 106 12.05 5.52 7.78
N ASP A 107 12.60 6.62 7.27
CA ASP A 107 12.69 7.91 8.00
C ASP A 107 11.30 8.47 8.33
N CYS A 108 10.31 8.21 7.45
CA CYS A 108 8.90 8.55 7.71
C CYS A 108 8.24 7.64 8.75
N GLY A 109 8.94 6.59 9.22
CA GLY A 109 8.46 5.67 10.26
C GLY A 109 7.79 4.40 9.74
N PHE A 110 7.98 4.05 8.46
CA PHE A 110 7.59 2.75 7.98
C PHE A 110 8.48 1.66 8.55
N VAL A 111 7.87 0.60 9.05
CA VAL A 111 8.57 -0.60 9.55
C VAL A 111 8.52 -1.66 8.46
N PRO A 112 9.68 -2.15 7.97
CA PRO A 112 9.70 -3.22 6.98
C PRO A 112 9.24 -4.53 7.60
N ALA A 113 8.34 -5.24 6.91
CA ALA A 113 7.85 -6.54 7.35
C ALA A 113 7.64 -7.49 6.16
N SER A 114 7.94 -8.79 6.38
CA SER A 114 7.82 -9.84 5.38
C SER A 114 6.55 -10.66 5.55
N LEU A 115 5.97 -11.09 4.42
CA LEU A 115 4.82 -12.00 4.38
C LEU A 115 5.23 -13.49 4.39
N GLY A 116 6.42 -13.77 4.87
CA GLY A 116 6.96 -15.13 4.98
C GLY A 116 8.14 -15.38 4.04
N PRO A 117 8.59 -16.64 3.91
CA PRO A 117 9.86 -16.96 3.25
C PRO A 117 9.82 -16.91 1.72
N ARG A 118 8.64 -16.74 1.13
CA ARG A 118 8.45 -16.70 -0.33
C ARG A 118 8.25 -15.27 -0.80
N VAL A 119 8.93 -14.90 -1.90
CA VAL A 119 8.68 -13.63 -2.57
C VAL A 119 7.36 -13.72 -3.33
N LEU A 120 6.41 -12.88 -2.97
CA LEU A 120 5.14 -12.74 -3.68
C LEU A 120 5.27 -11.68 -4.78
N ARG A 121 4.49 -11.82 -5.84
CA ARG A 121 4.33 -10.74 -6.81
C ARG A 121 3.69 -9.53 -6.15
N THR A 122 4.00 -8.33 -6.63
CA THR A 122 3.56 -7.06 -6.03
C THR A 122 2.05 -6.99 -5.85
N GLU A 123 1.29 -7.37 -6.87
CA GLU A 123 -0.18 -7.42 -6.81
C GLU A 123 -0.69 -8.43 -5.77
N THR A 124 0.01 -9.55 -5.61
CA THR A 124 -0.35 -10.60 -4.65
C THR A 124 0.02 -10.18 -3.23
N ALA A 125 1.16 -9.53 -3.04
CA ALA A 125 1.65 -9.13 -1.72
C ALA A 125 0.66 -8.19 -1.01
N ALA A 126 0.15 -7.18 -1.71
CA ALA A 126 -0.82 -6.24 -1.14
C ALA A 126 -2.13 -6.94 -0.75
N LEU A 127 -2.63 -7.85 -1.59
CA LEU A 127 -3.85 -8.62 -1.30
C LEU A 127 -3.65 -9.58 -0.11
N ALA A 128 -2.51 -10.29 -0.07
CA ALA A 128 -2.18 -11.20 1.02
C ALA A 128 -2.04 -10.45 2.35
N ALA A 129 -1.41 -9.27 2.35
CA ALA A 129 -1.29 -8.44 3.55
C ALA A 129 -2.65 -7.96 4.06
N LEU A 130 -3.54 -7.50 3.17
CA LEU A 130 -4.90 -7.07 3.53
C LEU A 130 -5.74 -8.23 4.06
N ALA A 131 -5.65 -9.41 3.43
CA ALA A 131 -6.34 -10.61 3.89
C ALA A 131 -5.85 -11.06 5.28
N ALA A 132 -4.52 -11.09 5.49
CA ALA A 132 -3.95 -11.41 6.79
C ALA A 132 -4.36 -10.38 7.87
N LEU A 133 -4.39 -9.09 7.52
CA LEU A 133 -4.82 -8.03 8.43
C LEU A 133 -6.28 -8.20 8.83
N ASN A 134 -7.18 -8.50 7.89
CA ASN A 134 -8.58 -8.73 8.16
C ASN A 134 -8.77 -9.94 9.08
N ALA A 135 -8.06 -11.05 8.82
CA ALA A 135 -8.09 -12.22 9.69
C ALA A 135 -7.62 -11.92 11.12
N LEU A 136 -6.55 -11.11 11.27
CA LEU A 136 -6.03 -10.69 12.58
C LEU A 136 -6.99 -9.75 13.33
N ARG A 137 -7.80 -8.99 12.62
CA ARG A 137 -8.81 -8.08 13.20
C ARG A 137 -10.18 -8.73 13.42
N GLY A 138 -10.37 -9.96 13.02
CA GLY A 138 -11.63 -10.68 13.14
C GLY A 138 -12.68 -10.23 12.12
N ASP A 139 -12.25 -9.78 10.95
CA ASP A 139 -13.11 -9.28 9.87
C ASP A 139 -13.40 -10.38 8.81
N PHE A 140 -12.99 -11.60 9.13
CA PHE A 140 -13.29 -12.83 8.40
C PHE A 140 -14.05 -13.81 9.28
#